data_c530e86d12c3706171c189a0da512408
#
_entry.id   c530e86d12c3706171c189a0da512408
#
_cell.length_a   1.000
_cell.length_b   1.000
_cell.length_c   1.000
_cell.angle_alpha   90.00
_cell.angle_beta   90.00
_cell.angle_gamma   90.00
#
_symmetry.space_group_name_H-M   'P 1'
#
loop_
_entity.id
_entity.type
_entity.pdbx_description
1 polymer ?
#
loop_
_entity_poly.entity_id
_entity_poly.type
_entity_poly.pdbx_seq_one_letter_code
_entity_poly.pdbx_strand_id
1 'polypeptide(L)'
;MAYTELNAKLCAFLDKTPNSFFAVKNIKVELAAAGFTELQENSRWQLQEGGKYYVSRNGSALLAFVIPQKAYLGFQVYACHCDSPAFKLKNNAEIVVDKKYVKLNVEKYGGMLLNTWLDRPLSVAGRVLCNVDGRLEARLVNVEQDLMMIPNLAIHMNMDANDGVKLNAQTDMLPLIGSAATKDGLQKLLAEACGVTSEQIVDTELFLYNRMPATTVGLEQEYVAGGRLDDLQCVFAGLQGFLAAEAGESVPVFCMLDNEEVGSGTKQGAAATFLKDALLRINMALGRDEEDYLVSLANSLMLSADNAHAVHPNHTDKNDLTNKTYPNEGVVVKYSANQKYTTDAVSGALVQLLAKKANVPLQLFYNRSDMAGGSTLGNISTAQVAIKSVDIGLAQLAMHSAYEMAGVKDTAYLAKLAQAFFAAAVAEAADGTYCLK
;
A
#
# COMPACT_ATOMS: atom_id res chain seq x y z
N MET A 1 -16.82 15.48 -3.03
CA MET A 1 -17.58 14.23 -3.20
C MET A 1 -18.26 13.87 -1.89
N ALA A 2 -19.49 13.38 -1.94
CA ALA A 2 -20.09 12.80 -0.74
C ALA A 2 -19.27 11.55 -0.33
N TYR A 3 -19.14 11.29 0.96
CA TYR A 3 -18.38 10.13 1.47
C TYR A 3 -18.83 8.82 0.81
N THR A 4 -20.11 8.66 0.57
CA THR A 4 -20.70 7.46 -0.06
C THR A 4 -20.13 7.18 -1.46
N GLU A 5 -20.03 8.20 -2.31
CA GLU A 5 -19.47 8.03 -3.67
C GLU A 5 -17.98 7.68 -3.64
N LEU A 6 -17.21 8.33 -2.76
CA LEU A 6 -15.79 8.05 -2.64
C LEU A 6 -15.54 6.64 -2.10
N ASN A 7 -16.33 6.18 -1.11
CA ASN A 7 -16.21 4.82 -0.59
C ASN A 7 -16.65 3.75 -1.60
N ALA A 8 -17.63 4.02 -2.44
CA ALA A 8 -17.97 3.11 -3.53
C ALA A 8 -16.80 2.95 -4.53
N LYS A 9 -16.09 4.05 -4.82
CA LYS A 9 -14.86 4.00 -5.63
C LYS A 9 -13.71 3.27 -4.93
N LEU A 10 -13.54 3.48 -3.62
CA LEU A 10 -12.58 2.74 -2.81
C LEU A 10 -12.86 1.23 -2.83
N CYS A 11 -14.10 0.81 -2.57
CA CYS A 11 -14.49 -0.61 -2.63
C CYS A 11 -14.18 -1.21 -4.01
N ALA A 12 -14.56 -0.52 -5.08
CA ALA A 12 -14.26 -0.97 -6.45
C ALA A 12 -12.74 -1.02 -6.75
N PHE A 13 -11.94 -0.11 -6.17
CA PHE A 13 -10.49 -0.13 -6.28
C PHE A 13 -9.89 -1.33 -5.53
N LEU A 14 -10.32 -1.60 -4.29
CA LEU A 14 -9.90 -2.75 -3.50
C LEU A 14 -10.20 -4.08 -4.22
N ASP A 15 -11.41 -4.22 -4.76
CA ASP A 15 -11.83 -5.45 -5.46
C ASP A 15 -11.03 -5.73 -6.73
N LYS A 16 -10.60 -4.68 -7.44
CA LYS A 16 -9.77 -4.78 -8.65
C LYS A 16 -8.27 -4.88 -8.35
N THR A 17 -7.86 -4.75 -7.08
CA THR A 17 -6.45 -4.65 -6.68
C THR A 17 -6.06 -5.80 -5.74
N PRO A 18 -5.96 -7.04 -6.23
CA PRO A 18 -5.64 -8.19 -5.39
C PRO A 18 -4.20 -8.19 -4.84
N ASN A 19 -3.27 -7.42 -5.42
CA ASN A 19 -1.88 -7.28 -4.97
C ASN A 19 -1.19 -6.07 -5.60
N SER A 20 0.10 -5.85 -5.27
CA SER A 20 0.93 -4.72 -5.71
C SER A 20 1.03 -4.58 -7.25
N PHE A 21 1.10 -5.68 -8.00
CA PHE A 21 1.15 -5.62 -9.47
C PHE A 21 -0.13 -5.01 -10.06
N PHE A 22 -1.28 -5.37 -9.49
CA PHE A 22 -2.56 -4.81 -9.91
C PHE A 22 -2.77 -3.39 -9.39
N ALA A 23 -2.18 -3.02 -8.25
CA ALA A 23 -2.16 -1.63 -7.79
C ALA A 23 -1.47 -0.73 -8.82
N VAL A 24 -0.26 -1.10 -9.25
CA VAL A 24 0.47 -0.36 -10.29
C VAL A 24 -0.32 -0.32 -11.59
N LYS A 25 -0.88 -1.44 -12.06
CA LYS A 25 -1.69 -1.50 -13.28
C LYS A 25 -2.87 -0.53 -13.22
N ASN A 26 -3.63 -0.55 -12.14
CA ASN A 26 -4.84 0.26 -11.99
C ASN A 26 -4.51 1.75 -11.89
N ILE A 27 -3.47 2.11 -11.13
CA ILE A 27 -3.01 3.50 -10.99
C ILE A 27 -2.46 4.04 -12.31
N LYS A 28 -1.73 3.25 -13.09
CA LYS A 28 -1.30 3.65 -14.44
C LYS A 28 -2.47 4.05 -15.34
N VAL A 29 -3.58 3.33 -15.26
CA VAL A 29 -4.81 3.65 -16.03
C VAL A 29 -5.38 5.00 -15.60
N GLU A 30 -5.47 5.26 -14.29
CA GLU A 30 -5.97 6.54 -13.77
C GLU A 30 -5.04 7.71 -14.11
N LEU A 31 -3.72 7.52 -13.98
CA LEU A 31 -2.72 8.53 -14.33
C LEU A 31 -2.75 8.85 -15.85
N ALA A 32 -2.81 7.84 -16.70
CA ALA A 32 -2.92 8.02 -18.14
C ALA A 32 -4.19 8.79 -18.54
N ALA A 33 -5.34 8.46 -17.91
CA ALA A 33 -6.59 9.18 -18.09
C ALA A 33 -6.52 10.65 -17.64
N ALA A 34 -5.65 10.96 -16.63
CA ALA A 34 -5.39 12.31 -16.15
C ALA A 34 -4.29 13.05 -16.93
N GLY A 35 -3.79 12.47 -18.04
CA GLY A 35 -2.82 13.10 -18.94
C GLY A 35 -1.36 12.98 -18.49
N PHE A 36 -1.02 12.02 -17.63
CA PHE A 36 0.37 11.75 -17.25
C PHE A 36 1.07 10.90 -18.32
N THR A 37 2.34 11.22 -18.56
CA THR A 37 3.22 10.50 -19.48
C THR A 37 4.10 9.51 -18.74
N GLU A 38 4.15 8.26 -19.20
CA GLU A 38 5.02 7.23 -18.64
C GLU A 38 6.48 7.47 -19.03
N LEU A 39 7.36 7.50 -18.03
CA LEU A 39 8.81 7.57 -18.22
C LEU A 39 9.42 6.18 -18.02
N GLN A 40 10.54 5.93 -18.72
CA GLN A 40 11.29 4.70 -18.60
C GLN A 40 12.56 4.92 -17.76
N GLU A 41 12.85 4.02 -16.81
CA GLU A 41 14.07 4.12 -15.98
C GLU A 41 15.36 3.98 -16.82
N ASN A 42 15.32 3.20 -17.88
CA ASN A 42 16.47 2.96 -18.77
C ASN A 42 16.68 4.02 -19.85
N SER A 43 15.94 5.15 -19.79
CA SER A 43 16.03 6.23 -20.76
C SER A 43 16.30 7.57 -20.08
N ARG A 44 16.87 8.53 -20.79
CA ARG A 44 16.98 9.91 -20.29
C ARG A 44 15.60 10.56 -20.24
N TRP A 45 15.30 11.26 -19.16
CA TRP A 45 14.04 11.99 -19.02
C TRP A 45 14.13 13.36 -19.69
N GLN A 46 13.07 13.72 -20.38
CA GLN A 46 12.86 15.06 -20.94
C GLN A 46 11.60 15.62 -20.26
N LEU A 47 11.81 16.58 -19.37
CA LEU A 47 10.74 17.16 -18.56
C LEU A 47 10.48 18.60 -18.99
N GLN A 48 9.22 19.03 -18.86
CA GLN A 48 8.76 20.37 -19.19
C GLN A 48 7.99 20.98 -18.01
N GLU A 49 8.02 22.28 -17.88
CA GLU A 49 7.17 23.01 -16.95
C GLU A 49 5.69 22.68 -17.19
N GLY A 50 4.93 22.45 -16.13
CA GLY A 50 3.55 21.98 -16.19
C GLY A 50 3.37 20.53 -16.61
N GLY A 51 4.44 19.81 -16.94
CA GLY A 51 4.39 18.42 -17.37
C GLY A 51 4.01 17.47 -16.23
N LYS A 52 3.27 16.41 -16.57
CA LYS A 52 2.78 15.36 -15.66
C LYS A 52 3.42 14.03 -16.06
N TYR A 53 4.08 13.38 -15.13
CA TYR A 53 4.87 12.19 -15.42
C TYR A 53 4.72 11.12 -14.36
N TYR A 54 4.94 9.86 -14.76
CA TYR A 54 5.11 8.77 -13.82
C TYR A 54 6.16 7.77 -14.31
N VAL A 55 6.73 7.02 -13.38
CA VAL A 55 7.69 5.94 -13.63
C VAL A 55 7.35 4.77 -12.73
N SER A 56 7.52 3.53 -13.21
CA SER A 56 7.30 2.33 -12.40
C SER A 56 8.57 1.49 -12.32
N ARG A 57 8.79 0.84 -11.18
CA ARG A 57 9.89 -0.11 -10.93
C ARG A 57 9.33 -1.48 -10.63
N ASN A 58 9.89 -2.51 -11.24
CA ASN A 58 9.49 -3.92 -11.08
C ASN A 58 8.02 -4.22 -11.44
N GLY A 59 7.24 -3.25 -11.95
CA GLY A 59 5.79 -3.40 -12.13
C GLY A 59 4.98 -3.48 -10.83
N SER A 60 5.60 -3.20 -9.67
CA SER A 60 4.99 -3.29 -8.35
C SER A 60 5.21 -2.06 -7.45
N ALA A 61 6.04 -1.10 -7.90
CA ALA A 61 6.17 0.24 -7.30
C ALA A 61 6.02 1.31 -8.38
N LEU A 62 5.55 2.50 -8.00
CA LEU A 62 5.27 3.60 -8.91
C LEU A 62 5.52 4.95 -8.23
N LEU A 63 6.06 5.89 -9.00
CA LEU A 63 6.22 7.28 -8.60
C LEU A 63 5.62 8.18 -9.69
N ALA A 64 4.73 9.10 -9.30
CA ALA A 64 4.14 10.10 -10.19
C ALA A 64 4.41 11.51 -9.68
N PHE A 65 4.61 12.46 -10.59
CA PHE A 65 4.92 13.84 -10.21
C PHE A 65 4.44 14.85 -11.25
N VAL A 66 4.28 16.08 -10.82
CA VAL A 66 3.92 17.22 -11.68
C VAL A 66 5.01 18.28 -11.57
N ILE A 67 5.50 18.77 -12.67
CA ILE A 67 6.48 19.87 -12.69
C ILE A 67 5.71 21.20 -12.57
N PRO A 68 6.02 22.06 -11.59
CA PRO A 68 5.42 23.39 -11.49
C PRO A 68 5.67 24.24 -12.75
N GLN A 69 4.82 25.24 -12.97
CA GLN A 69 4.97 26.23 -14.06
C GLN A 69 6.13 27.22 -13.85
N LYS A 70 6.72 27.22 -12.64
CA LYS A 70 7.80 28.12 -12.21
C LYS A 70 8.86 27.31 -11.50
N ALA A 71 10.01 27.93 -11.25
CA ALA A 71 11.06 27.35 -10.42
C ALA A 71 10.48 26.89 -9.07
N TYR A 72 10.81 25.67 -8.69
CA TYR A 72 10.30 25.05 -7.45
C TYR A 72 11.31 25.19 -6.29
N LEU A 73 10.76 25.17 -5.07
CA LEU A 73 11.55 25.24 -3.82
C LEU A 73 12.04 23.86 -3.39
N GLY A 74 11.16 22.85 -3.42
CA GLY A 74 11.43 21.51 -2.93
C GLY A 74 10.41 20.49 -3.44
N PHE A 75 10.30 19.38 -2.75
CA PHE A 75 9.39 18.28 -3.09
C PHE A 75 8.35 18.08 -1.98
N GLN A 76 7.10 17.90 -2.36
CA GLN A 76 6.03 17.45 -1.47
C GLN A 76 5.75 15.98 -1.78
N VAL A 77 6.33 15.09 -0.97
CA VAL A 77 6.32 13.64 -1.21
C VAL A 77 5.23 13.00 -0.36
N TYR A 78 4.26 12.36 -0.98
CA TYR A 78 3.32 11.46 -0.31
C TYR A 78 3.78 10.03 -0.61
N ALA A 79 4.27 9.34 0.40
CA ALA A 79 4.76 7.97 0.29
C ALA A 79 3.79 7.00 0.98
N CYS A 80 3.46 5.88 0.31
CA CYS A 80 2.56 4.83 0.79
C CYS A 80 3.03 3.47 0.24
N HIS A 81 2.43 2.37 0.69
CA HIS A 81 2.74 1.05 0.15
C HIS A 81 1.52 0.35 -0.46
N CYS A 82 1.75 -0.64 -1.32
CA CYS A 82 0.67 -1.31 -2.05
C CYS A 82 0.66 -2.84 -1.91
N ASP A 83 1.60 -3.38 -1.17
CA ASP A 83 1.57 -4.77 -0.74
C ASP A 83 0.74 -4.92 0.52
N SER A 84 0.34 -6.14 0.83
CA SER A 84 -0.44 -6.49 2.02
C SER A 84 -0.12 -7.92 2.42
N PRO A 85 -0.25 -8.30 3.70
CA PRO A 85 0.02 -9.67 4.12
C PRO A 85 -0.84 -10.67 3.37
N ALA A 86 -0.21 -11.70 2.83
CA ALA A 86 -0.86 -12.71 2.00
C ALA A 86 -0.12 -14.05 2.04
N PHE A 87 -0.70 -15.09 1.45
CA PHE A 87 0.04 -16.29 1.12
C PHE A 87 0.61 -16.18 -0.29
N LYS A 88 1.92 -16.40 -0.44
CA LYS A 88 2.59 -16.50 -1.73
C LYS A 88 2.69 -17.97 -2.16
N LEU A 89 2.34 -18.22 -3.40
CA LEU A 89 2.47 -19.55 -3.99
C LEU A 89 3.95 -19.88 -4.21
N LYS A 90 4.38 -21.08 -3.78
CA LYS A 90 5.72 -21.60 -4.09
C LYS A 90 5.76 -22.22 -5.47
N ASN A 91 6.94 -22.32 -6.06
CA ASN A 91 7.13 -23.11 -7.28
C ASN A 91 6.83 -24.60 -6.99
N ASN A 92 6.35 -25.35 -7.99
CA ASN A 92 5.89 -26.73 -7.84
C ASN A 92 4.84 -26.87 -6.73
N ALA A 93 3.83 -26.03 -6.77
CA ALA A 93 2.91 -25.82 -5.65
C ALA A 93 1.94 -26.98 -5.39
N GLU A 94 1.60 -27.78 -6.38
CA GLU A 94 0.56 -28.81 -6.23
C GLU A 94 1.05 -30.01 -5.42
N ILE A 95 0.31 -30.35 -4.37
CA ILE A 95 0.55 -31.48 -3.48
C ILE A 95 -0.66 -32.41 -3.54
N VAL A 96 -0.44 -33.67 -3.97
CA VAL A 96 -1.49 -34.70 -3.94
C VAL A 96 -1.51 -35.37 -2.58
N VAL A 97 -2.67 -35.41 -1.93
CA VAL A 97 -2.89 -36.04 -0.62
C VAL A 97 -3.79 -37.26 -0.81
N ASP A 98 -3.33 -38.44 -0.33
CA ASP A 98 -4.05 -39.71 -0.32
C ASP A 98 -4.67 -40.11 -1.67
N LYS A 99 -4.14 -39.63 -2.78
CA LYS A 99 -4.69 -39.78 -4.14
C LYS A 99 -6.15 -39.31 -4.27
N LYS A 100 -6.56 -38.38 -3.41
CA LYS A 100 -7.94 -37.85 -3.34
C LYS A 100 -8.01 -36.34 -3.52
N TYR A 101 -7.05 -35.61 -2.96
CA TYR A 101 -7.07 -34.15 -2.91
C TYR A 101 -5.84 -33.56 -3.58
N VAL A 102 -5.98 -32.34 -4.10
CA VAL A 102 -4.87 -31.47 -4.48
C VAL A 102 -4.93 -30.22 -3.60
N LYS A 103 -3.86 -29.95 -2.88
CA LYS A 103 -3.65 -28.72 -2.13
C LYS A 103 -2.43 -27.97 -2.64
N LEU A 104 -2.33 -26.68 -2.33
CA LEU A 104 -1.22 -25.85 -2.78
C LEU A 104 -0.21 -25.59 -1.66
N ASN A 105 1.07 -25.66 -2.02
CA ASN A 105 2.18 -25.28 -1.16
C ASN A 105 2.37 -23.77 -1.23
N VAL A 106 2.17 -23.11 -0.11
CA VAL A 106 2.26 -21.65 0.03
C VAL A 106 3.20 -21.28 1.18
N GLU A 107 3.66 -20.03 1.19
CA GLU A 107 4.39 -19.46 2.30
C GLU A 107 3.78 -18.11 2.71
N LYS A 108 4.02 -17.69 3.94
CA LYS A 108 3.58 -16.40 4.42
C LYS A 108 4.38 -15.27 3.77
N TYR A 109 3.68 -14.24 3.35
CA TYR A 109 4.21 -12.95 3.00
C TYR A 109 3.71 -11.95 4.04
N GLY A 110 4.61 -11.38 4.84
CA GLY A 110 4.25 -10.45 5.92
C GLY A 110 3.68 -11.09 7.19
N GLY A 111 3.21 -10.25 8.07
CA GLY A 111 2.73 -10.57 9.42
C GLY A 111 1.21 -10.70 9.51
N MET A 112 0.61 -11.73 8.93
CA MET A 112 -0.85 -11.90 8.87
C MET A 112 -1.48 -12.58 10.09
N LEU A 113 -2.77 -12.31 10.30
CA LEU A 113 -3.65 -13.05 11.21
C LEU A 113 -4.13 -14.34 10.52
N LEU A 114 -3.45 -15.48 10.77
CA LEU A 114 -3.66 -16.74 10.06
C LEU A 114 -5.12 -17.25 10.14
N ASN A 115 -5.75 -17.14 11.30
CA ASN A 115 -7.13 -17.61 11.53
C ASN A 115 -8.16 -16.94 10.63
N THR A 116 -7.89 -15.73 10.15
CA THR A 116 -8.81 -14.99 9.28
C THR A 116 -8.83 -15.50 7.83
N TRP A 117 -7.89 -16.35 7.47
CA TRP A 117 -7.79 -16.95 6.13
C TRP A 117 -8.55 -18.27 6.01
N LEU A 118 -8.97 -18.84 7.15
CA LEU A 118 -9.73 -20.09 7.18
C LEU A 118 -11.17 -19.88 6.70
N ASP A 119 -11.74 -20.92 6.06
CA ASP A 119 -13.15 -21.03 5.64
C ASP A 119 -13.66 -19.91 4.72
N ARG A 120 -12.76 -19.30 3.96
CA ARG A 120 -13.09 -18.23 3.02
C ARG A 120 -12.86 -18.65 1.58
N PRO A 121 -13.67 -18.18 0.62
CA PRO A 121 -13.36 -18.33 -0.79
C PRO A 121 -12.10 -17.54 -1.13
N LEU A 122 -11.09 -18.20 -1.64
CA LEU A 122 -9.81 -17.64 -2.03
C LEU A 122 -9.57 -17.83 -3.53
N SER A 123 -8.78 -16.94 -4.10
CA SER A 123 -8.25 -17.06 -5.44
C SER A 123 -6.79 -16.66 -5.51
N VAL A 124 -6.23 -16.64 -6.72
CA VAL A 124 -4.84 -16.33 -6.99
C VAL A 124 -4.71 -15.23 -8.03
N ALA A 125 -3.80 -14.29 -7.79
CA ALA A 125 -3.43 -13.24 -8.73
C ALA A 125 -1.95 -12.93 -8.63
N GLY A 126 -1.38 -12.36 -9.69
CA GLY A 126 0.00 -11.92 -9.71
C GLY A 126 0.59 -11.85 -11.09
N ARG A 127 1.90 -12.09 -11.17
CA ARG A 127 2.69 -12.02 -12.38
C ARG A 127 3.18 -13.41 -12.79
N VAL A 128 3.04 -13.70 -14.10
CA VAL A 128 3.56 -14.91 -14.75
C VAL A 128 4.59 -14.48 -15.78
N LEU A 129 5.78 -15.05 -15.76
CA LEU A 129 6.86 -14.82 -16.71
C LEU A 129 6.79 -15.88 -17.80
N CYS A 130 6.53 -15.47 -19.04
CA CYS A 130 6.36 -16.35 -20.18
C CYS A 130 7.51 -16.17 -21.19
N ASN A 131 8.04 -17.26 -21.72
CA ASN A 131 8.94 -17.25 -22.87
C ASN A 131 8.12 -17.31 -24.16
N VAL A 132 8.02 -16.18 -24.84
CA VAL A 132 7.32 -16.05 -26.12
C VAL A 132 8.34 -15.69 -27.19
N ASP A 133 8.58 -16.57 -28.13
CA ASP A 133 9.53 -16.39 -29.24
C ASP A 133 10.94 -15.92 -28.79
N GLY A 134 11.43 -16.51 -27.69
CA GLY A 134 12.74 -16.17 -27.12
C GLY A 134 12.77 -14.87 -26.30
N ARG A 135 11.62 -14.23 -26.08
CA ARG A 135 11.48 -13.04 -25.23
C ARG A 135 10.81 -13.43 -23.91
N LEU A 136 11.33 -12.89 -22.80
CA LEU A 136 10.71 -13.03 -21.49
C LEU A 136 9.68 -11.91 -21.31
N GLU A 137 8.40 -12.29 -21.30
CA GLU A 137 7.26 -11.38 -21.13
C GLU A 137 6.61 -11.59 -19.78
N ALA A 138 6.35 -10.49 -19.05
CA ALA A 138 5.56 -10.51 -17.83
C ALA A 138 4.08 -10.31 -18.16
N ARG A 139 3.22 -11.26 -17.77
CA ARG A 139 1.77 -11.19 -17.93
C ARG A 139 1.08 -11.21 -16.56
N LEU A 140 0.15 -10.30 -16.35
CA LEU A 140 -0.63 -10.26 -15.12
C LEU A 140 -1.84 -11.19 -15.23
N VAL A 141 -2.00 -12.04 -14.23
CA VAL A 141 -3.11 -12.98 -14.13
C VAL A 141 -3.89 -12.70 -12.85
N ASN A 142 -5.21 -12.61 -12.98
CA ASN A 142 -6.15 -12.62 -11.88
C ASN A 142 -7.21 -13.68 -12.18
N VAL A 143 -7.26 -14.72 -11.35
CA VAL A 143 -8.28 -15.77 -11.49
C VAL A 143 -9.53 -15.31 -10.73
N GLU A 144 -10.48 -14.77 -11.46
CA GLU A 144 -11.69 -14.12 -10.88
C GLU A 144 -12.80 -15.14 -10.58
N GLN A 145 -12.43 -16.26 -9.93
CA GLN A 145 -13.38 -17.30 -9.45
C GLN A 145 -13.01 -17.76 -8.04
N ASP A 146 -13.95 -18.33 -7.32
CA ASP A 146 -13.72 -18.97 -6.02
C ASP A 146 -12.97 -20.27 -6.25
N LEU A 147 -11.63 -20.21 -6.22
CA LEU A 147 -10.75 -21.27 -6.72
C LEU A 147 -10.39 -22.28 -5.65
N MET A 148 -10.25 -21.85 -4.41
CA MET A 148 -9.74 -22.66 -3.32
C MET A 148 -10.23 -22.18 -1.95
N MET A 149 -10.02 -23.03 -0.92
CA MET A 149 -10.32 -22.72 0.47
C MET A 149 -9.29 -23.38 1.38
N ILE A 150 -9.01 -22.77 2.53
CA ILE A 150 -8.29 -23.40 3.64
C ILE A 150 -9.34 -23.84 4.67
N PRO A 151 -9.75 -25.11 4.68
CA PRO A 151 -10.80 -25.56 5.59
C PRO A 151 -10.27 -25.71 7.01
N ASN A 152 -11.07 -25.25 8.00
CA ASN A 152 -10.81 -25.52 9.40
C ASN A 152 -10.90 -27.02 9.72
N LEU A 153 -10.19 -27.44 10.75
CA LEU A 153 -10.42 -28.77 11.35
C LEU A 153 -11.72 -28.73 12.15
N ALA A 154 -12.61 -29.69 11.93
CA ALA A 154 -13.89 -29.75 12.60
C ALA A 154 -13.72 -29.79 14.13
N ILE A 155 -14.61 -29.13 14.86
CA ILE A 155 -14.58 -29.02 16.33
C ILE A 155 -14.48 -30.41 17.02
N HIS A 156 -15.09 -31.45 16.46
CA HIS A 156 -15.03 -32.83 16.98
C HIS A 156 -13.64 -33.47 16.90
N MET A 157 -12.76 -32.92 16.04
CA MET A 157 -11.36 -33.36 15.88
C MET A 157 -10.37 -32.42 16.57
N ASN A 158 -10.88 -31.27 17.10
CA ASN A 158 -10.09 -30.23 17.79
C ASN A 158 -10.95 -29.60 18.89
N MET A 159 -11.19 -30.33 19.96
CA MET A 159 -12.12 -29.95 21.03
C MET A 159 -11.72 -28.64 21.72
N ASP A 160 -10.41 -28.33 21.74
CA ASP A 160 -9.85 -27.15 22.40
C ASP A 160 -9.76 -25.94 21.44
N ALA A 161 -10.39 -25.99 20.27
CA ALA A 161 -10.29 -24.95 19.25
C ALA A 161 -10.66 -23.54 19.74
N ASN A 162 -11.63 -23.44 20.69
CA ASN A 162 -12.06 -22.17 21.24
C ASN A 162 -11.21 -21.68 22.43
N ASP A 163 -10.34 -22.52 22.97
CA ASP A 163 -9.41 -22.18 24.07
C ASP A 163 -8.08 -21.62 23.56
N GLY A 164 -7.90 -21.59 22.23
CA GLY A 164 -6.76 -21.04 21.53
C GLY A 164 -5.98 -22.09 20.74
N VAL A 165 -5.88 -21.89 19.43
CA VAL A 165 -5.13 -22.76 18.51
C VAL A 165 -3.91 -22.02 17.98
N LYS A 166 -2.73 -22.62 18.14
CA LYS A 166 -1.51 -22.16 17.49
C LYS A 166 -1.43 -22.73 16.07
N LEU A 167 -1.87 -21.96 15.09
CA LEU A 167 -1.81 -22.35 13.68
C LEU A 167 -0.37 -22.40 13.16
N ASN A 168 -0.06 -23.46 12.41
CA ASN A 168 1.22 -23.63 11.72
C ASN A 168 1.02 -23.43 10.22
N ALA A 169 1.74 -22.47 9.63
CA ALA A 169 1.60 -22.14 8.22
C ALA A 169 1.90 -23.32 7.28
N GLN A 170 2.80 -24.24 7.66
CA GLN A 170 3.20 -25.37 6.81
C GLN A 170 2.20 -26.54 6.84
N THR A 171 1.48 -26.73 7.94
CA THR A 171 0.57 -27.87 8.12
C THR A 171 -0.89 -27.49 8.01
N ASP A 172 -1.27 -26.35 8.56
CA ASP A 172 -2.67 -25.97 8.75
C ASP A 172 -3.19 -25.02 7.66
N MET A 173 -2.28 -24.29 6.95
CA MET A 173 -2.67 -23.18 6.08
C MET A 173 -2.49 -23.47 4.57
N LEU A 174 -2.41 -24.73 4.16
CA LEU A 174 -2.28 -25.11 2.76
C LEU A 174 -3.67 -25.24 2.11
N PRO A 175 -4.02 -24.39 1.12
CA PRO A 175 -5.37 -24.37 0.56
C PRO A 175 -5.68 -25.59 -0.30
N LEU A 176 -6.88 -26.12 -0.16
CA LEU A 176 -7.44 -27.16 -1.02
C LEU A 176 -7.96 -26.53 -2.31
N ILE A 177 -7.44 -27.01 -3.46
CA ILE A 177 -7.83 -26.50 -4.79
C ILE A 177 -8.72 -27.48 -5.57
N GLY A 178 -8.66 -28.78 -5.26
CA GLY A 178 -9.49 -29.73 -5.98
C GLY A 178 -9.26 -31.19 -5.62
N SER A 179 -9.86 -32.10 -6.40
CA SER A 179 -9.63 -33.54 -6.30
C SER A 179 -8.34 -33.96 -7.01
N ALA A 180 -7.86 -35.17 -6.77
CA ALA A 180 -6.66 -35.71 -7.44
C ALA A 180 -6.77 -35.73 -8.98
N ALA A 181 -7.99 -35.72 -9.53
CA ALA A 181 -8.23 -35.65 -10.97
C ALA A 181 -7.85 -34.28 -11.57
N THR A 182 -7.75 -33.23 -10.74
CA THR A 182 -7.41 -31.87 -11.17
C THR A 182 -5.91 -31.58 -11.02
N LYS A 183 -5.07 -32.58 -10.79
CA LYS A 183 -3.62 -32.42 -10.76
C LYS A 183 -3.12 -31.75 -12.05
N ASP A 184 -2.13 -30.87 -11.93
CA ASP A 184 -1.58 -30.02 -12.99
C ASP A 184 -2.61 -29.00 -13.56
N GLY A 185 -3.75 -28.84 -12.87
CA GLY A 185 -4.84 -27.95 -13.28
C GLY A 185 -4.50 -26.48 -13.12
N LEU A 186 -3.76 -26.12 -12.07
CA LEU A 186 -3.35 -24.73 -11.85
C LEU A 186 -2.44 -24.23 -12.97
N GLN A 187 -1.47 -25.02 -13.38
CA GLN A 187 -0.55 -24.63 -14.46
C GLN A 187 -1.28 -24.46 -15.79
N LYS A 188 -2.26 -25.32 -16.10
CA LYS A 188 -3.09 -25.18 -17.29
C LYS A 188 -3.96 -23.92 -17.25
N LEU A 189 -4.56 -23.61 -16.09
CA LEU A 189 -5.36 -22.40 -15.87
C LEU A 189 -4.50 -21.13 -16.07
N LEU A 190 -3.27 -21.14 -15.56
CA LEU A 190 -2.36 -20.00 -15.74
C LEU A 190 -1.92 -19.87 -17.21
N ALA A 191 -1.64 -20.97 -17.90
CA ALA A 191 -1.27 -20.96 -19.31
C ALA A 191 -2.41 -20.40 -20.19
N GLU A 192 -3.64 -20.85 -19.94
CA GLU A 192 -4.84 -20.34 -20.61
C GLU A 192 -5.03 -18.83 -20.34
N ALA A 193 -4.96 -18.39 -19.08
CA ALA A 193 -5.07 -16.99 -18.70
C ALA A 193 -3.98 -16.12 -19.32
N CYS A 194 -2.79 -16.67 -19.52
CA CYS A 194 -1.68 -16.00 -20.20
C CYS A 194 -1.75 -16.10 -21.74
N GLY A 195 -2.58 -16.97 -22.31
CA GLY A 195 -2.61 -17.24 -23.76
C GLY A 195 -1.30 -17.88 -24.27
N VAL A 196 -0.73 -18.80 -23.51
CA VAL A 196 0.51 -19.54 -23.80
C VAL A 196 0.34 -21.02 -23.51
N THR A 197 1.34 -21.84 -23.85
CA THR A 197 1.39 -23.22 -23.38
C THR A 197 2.01 -23.32 -21.97
N SER A 198 1.78 -24.42 -21.27
CA SER A 198 2.34 -24.63 -19.93
C SER A 198 3.89 -24.62 -19.93
N GLU A 199 4.51 -25.09 -21.00
CA GLU A 199 5.96 -25.13 -21.18
C GLU A 199 6.58 -23.74 -21.41
N GLN A 200 5.78 -22.78 -21.86
CA GLN A 200 6.21 -21.39 -22.04
C GLN A 200 6.22 -20.60 -20.72
N ILE A 201 5.58 -21.09 -19.68
CA ILE A 201 5.66 -20.47 -18.34
C ILE A 201 7.04 -20.79 -17.73
N VAL A 202 7.82 -19.75 -17.45
CA VAL A 202 9.18 -19.85 -16.91
C VAL A 202 9.19 -19.73 -15.39
N ASP A 203 8.44 -18.75 -14.85
CA ASP A 203 8.37 -18.48 -13.41
C ASP A 203 7.10 -17.71 -13.05
N THR A 204 6.77 -17.67 -11.76
CA THR A 204 5.55 -17.01 -11.28
C THR A 204 5.78 -16.27 -9.96
N GLU A 205 5.07 -15.15 -9.79
CA GLU A 205 4.92 -14.46 -8.52
C GLU A 205 3.43 -14.28 -8.25
N LEU A 206 2.84 -15.27 -7.59
CA LEU A 206 1.40 -15.38 -7.39
C LEU A 206 1.06 -15.33 -5.89
N PHE A 207 0.04 -14.55 -5.56
CA PHE A 207 -0.45 -14.36 -4.21
C PHE A 207 -1.91 -14.79 -4.11
N LEU A 208 -2.26 -15.43 -3.01
CA LEU A 208 -3.64 -15.72 -2.69
C LEU A 208 -4.32 -14.44 -2.20
N TYR A 209 -5.58 -14.29 -2.51
CA TYR A 209 -6.40 -13.20 -1.99
C TYR A 209 -7.81 -13.67 -1.63
N ASN A 210 -8.40 -13.01 -0.63
CA ASN A 210 -9.77 -13.23 -0.22
C ASN A 210 -10.74 -12.66 -1.27
N ARG A 211 -11.70 -13.47 -1.71
CA ARG A 211 -12.70 -13.14 -2.74
C ARG A 211 -13.91 -12.37 -2.20
N MET A 212 -14.05 -12.24 -0.89
CA MET A 212 -15.14 -11.44 -0.33
C MET A 212 -15.00 -9.99 -0.78
N PRO A 213 -16.02 -9.40 -1.40
CA PRO A 213 -15.94 -8.04 -1.92
C PRO A 213 -15.86 -7.01 -0.78
N ALA A 214 -15.24 -5.88 -1.04
CA ALA A 214 -15.27 -4.75 -0.14
C ALA A 214 -16.68 -4.15 -0.10
N THR A 215 -17.12 -3.72 1.08
CA THR A 215 -18.46 -3.19 1.30
C THR A 215 -18.51 -2.19 2.44
N THR A 216 -19.62 -1.50 2.60
CA THR A 216 -19.91 -0.72 3.81
C THR A 216 -20.72 -1.56 4.80
N VAL A 217 -20.45 -1.40 6.10
CA VAL A 217 -21.11 -2.13 7.20
C VAL A 217 -21.48 -1.16 8.32
N GLY A 218 -22.37 -1.59 9.21
CA GLY A 218 -22.89 -0.80 10.32
C GLY A 218 -24.37 -0.43 10.09
N LEU A 219 -25.04 -0.01 11.17
CA LEU A 219 -26.46 0.36 11.12
C LEU A 219 -26.73 1.55 10.17
N GLU A 220 -25.78 2.48 10.13
CA GLU A 220 -25.83 3.67 9.26
C GLU A 220 -24.74 3.63 8.18
N GLN A 221 -24.15 2.45 7.91
CA GLN A 221 -23.07 2.26 6.95
C GLN A 221 -21.81 3.08 7.31
N GLU A 222 -21.46 3.14 8.60
CA GLU A 222 -20.39 3.99 9.16
C GLU A 222 -19.00 3.46 8.89
N TYR A 223 -18.87 2.19 8.49
CA TYR A 223 -17.57 1.55 8.26
C TYR A 223 -17.46 1.01 6.84
N VAL A 224 -16.26 1.03 6.30
CA VAL A 224 -15.86 0.26 5.13
C VAL A 224 -15.14 -1.00 5.60
N ALA A 225 -15.49 -2.15 5.01
CA ALA A 225 -14.87 -3.44 5.30
C ALA A 225 -14.39 -4.08 3.99
N GLY A 226 -13.17 -4.60 3.99
CA GLY A 226 -12.55 -5.22 2.83
C GLY A 226 -11.17 -5.77 3.15
N GLY A 227 -10.60 -6.56 2.28
CA GLY A 227 -9.19 -6.94 2.38
C GLY A 227 -8.27 -5.82 1.89
N ARG A 228 -7.05 -5.78 2.42
CA ARG A 228 -5.98 -4.88 1.94
C ARG A 228 -6.28 -3.38 2.14
N LEU A 229 -7.12 -3.03 3.14
CA LEU A 229 -7.27 -1.62 3.53
C LEU A 229 -5.93 -1.04 3.94
N ASP A 230 -5.12 -1.83 4.64
CA ASP A 230 -3.70 -1.62 4.85
C ASP A 230 -2.92 -2.12 3.61
N ASP A 231 -2.33 -1.25 2.76
CA ASP A 231 -2.39 0.23 2.86
C ASP A 231 -3.09 0.84 1.61
N LEU A 232 -3.87 0.00 0.87
CA LEU A 232 -4.57 0.45 -0.33
C LEU A 232 -5.57 1.59 -0.06
N GLN A 233 -6.01 1.77 1.19
CA GLN A 233 -6.86 2.91 1.56
C GLN A 233 -6.06 4.22 1.51
N CYS A 234 -4.82 4.26 2.04
CA CYS A 234 -3.94 5.42 1.93
C CYS A 234 -3.46 5.64 0.49
N VAL A 235 -3.17 4.54 -0.25
CA VAL A 235 -2.85 4.62 -1.69
C VAL A 235 -3.96 5.31 -2.45
N PHE A 236 -5.21 4.85 -2.27
CA PHE A 236 -6.37 5.43 -2.96
C PHE A 236 -6.60 6.88 -2.56
N ALA A 237 -6.61 7.19 -1.27
CA ALA A 237 -6.83 8.55 -0.77
C ALA A 237 -5.74 9.52 -1.25
N GLY A 238 -4.48 9.10 -1.18
CA GLY A 238 -3.33 9.88 -1.66
C GLY A 238 -3.41 10.17 -3.16
N LEU A 239 -3.75 9.15 -3.98
CA LEU A 239 -3.94 9.31 -5.41
C LEU A 239 -5.08 10.28 -5.74
N GLN A 240 -6.24 10.18 -5.07
CA GLN A 240 -7.35 11.11 -5.28
C GLN A 240 -6.96 12.56 -4.92
N GLY A 241 -6.22 12.74 -3.82
CA GLY A 241 -5.68 14.05 -3.44
C GLY A 241 -4.64 14.57 -4.45
N PHE A 242 -3.76 13.72 -4.95
CA PHE A 242 -2.74 14.06 -5.94
C PHE A 242 -3.37 14.51 -7.26
N LEU A 243 -4.35 13.77 -7.77
CA LEU A 243 -5.03 14.09 -9.03
C LEU A 243 -5.88 15.37 -8.94
N ALA A 244 -6.36 15.71 -7.73
CA ALA A 244 -7.17 16.90 -7.49
C ALA A 244 -6.34 18.16 -7.14
N ALA A 245 -5.03 18.00 -6.88
CA ALA A 245 -4.17 19.11 -6.49
C ALA A 245 -3.69 19.93 -7.71
N GLU A 246 -3.54 21.23 -7.49
CA GLU A 246 -2.79 22.11 -8.38
C GLU A 246 -1.37 22.27 -7.82
N ALA A 247 -0.35 22.12 -8.65
CA ALA A 247 1.04 22.26 -8.23
C ALA A 247 1.32 23.71 -7.81
N GLY A 248 1.80 23.88 -6.57
CA GLY A 248 2.22 25.16 -6.02
C GLY A 248 3.69 25.49 -6.35
N GLU A 249 4.44 25.94 -5.32
CA GLU A 249 5.88 26.25 -5.42
C GLU A 249 6.78 25.03 -5.14
N SER A 250 6.24 23.83 -5.01
CA SER A 250 6.99 22.57 -4.85
C SER A 250 6.55 21.55 -5.87
N VAL A 251 7.41 20.58 -6.17
CA VAL A 251 7.07 19.43 -7.02
C VAL A 251 6.22 18.46 -6.19
N PRO A 252 4.91 18.27 -6.49
CA PRO A 252 4.12 17.22 -5.87
C PRO A 252 4.58 15.85 -6.40
N VAL A 253 4.82 14.91 -5.47
CA VAL A 253 5.30 13.55 -5.75
C VAL A 253 4.44 12.54 -5.02
N PHE A 254 3.70 11.71 -5.76
CA PHE A 254 3.01 10.53 -5.25
C PHE A 254 3.94 9.33 -5.42
N CYS A 255 4.34 8.67 -4.33
CA CYS A 255 5.29 7.57 -4.30
C CYS A 255 4.65 6.35 -3.65
N MET A 256 4.32 5.35 -4.44
CA MET A 256 3.78 4.07 -3.99
C MET A 256 4.85 2.99 -4.09
N LEU A 257 5.21 2.39 -2.95
CA LEU A 257 6.28 1.40 -2.80
C LEU A 257 5.72 0.00 -2.56
N ASP A 258 6.58 -1.00 -2.67
CA ASP A 258 6.25 -2.41 -2.49
C ASP A 258 7.10 -3.02 -1.36
N ASN A 259 6.71 -4.19 -0.88
CA ASN A 259 7.43 -4.98 0.13
C ASN A 259 7.61 -4.31 1.50
N GLU A 260 6.73 -3.38 1.87
CA GLU A 260 6.71 -2.82 3.23
C GLU A 260 6.53 -3.92 4.27
N GLU A 261 5.58 -4.80 4.06
CA GLU A 261 5.16 -5.90 4.93
C GLU A 261 6.23 -6.97 5.20
N VAL A 262 7.33 -6.90 4.46
CA VAL A 262 8.49 -7.78 4.60
C VAL A 262 9.80 -7.01 4.82
N GLY A 263 9.70 -5.74 5.24
CA GLY A 263 10.82 -4.91 5.69
C GLY A 263 11.49 -4.06 4.61
N SER A 264 10.83 -3.80 3.48
CA SER A 264 11.26 -2.83 2.43
C SER A 264 12.63 -3.08 1.80
N GLY A 265 13.31 -4.20 2.05
CA GLY A 265 14.70 -4.49 1.65
C GLY A 265 14.87 -4.93 0.19
N THR A 266 14.04 -4.45 -0.72
CA THR A 266 14.08 -4.81 -2.15
C THR A 266 14.32 -3.59 -3.03
N LYS A 267 14.63 -3.78 -4.32
CA LYS A 267 14.86 -2.67 -5.28
C LYS A 267 13.63 -1.76 -5.49
N GLN A 268 12.44 -2.21 -5.15
CA GLN A 268 11.16 -1.50 -5.27
C GLN A 268 10.57 -1.09 -3.90
N GLY A 269 11.24 -1.42 -2.80
CA GLY A 269 10.84 -1.05 -1.43
C GLY A 269 11.45 0.28 -0.97
N ALA A 270 11.05 0.73 0.22
CA ALA A 270 11.47 2.00 0.81
C ALA A 270 12.98 2.09 1.11
N ALA A 271 13.66 0.95 1.33
CA ALA A 271 15.10 0.90 1.54
C ALA A 271 15.93 1.08 0.25
N ALA A 272 15.29 1.04 -0.92
CA ALA A 272 15.96 1.28 -2.20
C ALA A 272 16.10 2.77 -2.52
N THR A 273 16.95 3.05 -3.50
CA THR A 273 17.18 4.42 -3.98
C THR A 273 16.11 4.93 -4.94
N PHE A 274 14.98 4.22 -5.13
CA PHE A 274 13.99 4.56 -6.15
C PHE A 274 13.48 6.00 -6.01
N LEU A 275 13.07 6.40 -4.82
CA LEU A 275 12.63 7.77 -4.55
C LEU A 275 13.79 8.75 -4.78
N LYS A 276 14.95 8.51 -4.18
CA LYS A 276 16.16 9.35 -4.33
C LYS A 276 16.53 9.56 -5.79
N ASP A 277 16.64 8.45 -6.54
CA ASP A 277 17.02 8.49 -7.97
C ASP A 277 16.02 9.29 -8.79
N ALA A 278 14.71 9.14 -8.51
CA ALA A 278 13.68 9.89 -9.21
C ALA A 278 13.75 11.39 -8.91
N LEU A 279 13.87 11.80 -7.64
CA LEU A 279 14.00 13.21 -7.27
C LEU A 279 15.26 13.86 -7.86
N LEU A 280 16.39 13.15 -7.85
CA LEU A 280 17.63 13.62 -8.46
C LEU A 280 17.47 13.76 -9.99
N ARG A 281 16.84 12.79 -10.64
CA ARG A 281 16.59 12.83 -12.11
C ARG A 281 15.64 13.96 -12.50
N ILE A 282 14.64 14.28 -11.68
CA ILE A 282 13.78 15.44 -11.88
C ILE A 282 14.64 16.72 -11.87
N ASN A 283 15.47 16.88 -10.83
CA ASN A 283 16.36 18.05 -10.69
C ASN A 283 17.28 18.21 -11.92
N MET A 284 17.99 17.14 -12.30
CA MET A 284 18.92 17.13 -13.43
C MET A 284 18.22 17.38 -14.79
N ALA A 285 17.04 16.79 -15.00
CA ALA A 285 16.30 16.94 -16.26
C ALA A 285 15.77 18.39 -16.48
N LEU A 286 15.67 19.17 -15.39
CA LEU A 286 15.31 20.58 -15.41
C LEU A 286 16.55 21.51 -15.43
N GLY A 287 17.74 20.95 -15.66
CA GLY A 287 19.00 21.72 -15.78
C GLY A 287 19.56 22.25 -14.46
N ARG A 288 19.13 21.69 -13.32
CA ARG A 288 19.59 22.07 -11.97
C ARG A 288 20.76 21.17 -11.56
N ASP A 289 21.68 21.72 -10.78
CA ASP A 289 22.87 21.02 -10.31
C ASP A 289 22.66 20.27 -8.98
N GLU A 290 23.71 19.72 -8.42
CA GLU A 290 23.67 18.94 -7.17
C GLU A 290 23.39 19.84 -5.96
N GLU A 291 23.92 21.07 -5.93
CA GLU A 291 23.65 22.03 -4.86
C GLU A 291 22.15 22.41 -4.85
N ASP A 292 21.58 22.70 -6.01
CA ASP A 292 20.15 22.92 -6.15
C ASP A 292 19.29 21.76 -5.66
N TYR A 293 19.76 20.50 -5.88
CA TYR A 293 19.11 19.32 -5.36
C TYR A 293 19.11 19.27 -3.82
N LEU A 294 20.26 19.52 -3.21
CA LEU A 294 20.41 19.53 -1.74
C LEU A 294 19.56 20.64 -1.10
N VAL A 295 19.55 21.83 -1.67
CA VAL A 295 18.68 22.95 -1.27
C VAL A 295 17.21 22.55 -1.36
N SER A 296 16.83 21.87 -2.45
CA SER A 296 15.45 21.40 -2.63
C SER A 296 15.05 20.37 -1.57
N LEU A 297 15.95 19.44 -1.19
CA LEU A 297 15.68 18.48 -0.12
C LEU A 297 15.45 19.17 1.23
N ALA A 298 16.21 20.22 1.55
CA ALA A 298 16.03 21.00 2.79
C ALA A 298 14.64 21.68 2.85
N ASN A 299 14.08 22.05 1.70
CA ASN A 299 12.74 22.65 1.54
C ASN A 299 11.64 21.62 1.21
N SER A 300 11.87 20.35 1.52
CA SER A 300 10.93 19.26 1.24
C SER A 300 10.23 18.76 2.50
N LEU A 301 9.06 18.16 2.31
CA LEU A 301 8.32 17.45 3.35
C LEU A 301 7.76 16.15 2.77
N MET A 302 7.79 15.07 3.57
CA MET A 302 7.18 13.80 3.23
C MET A 302 6.03 13.49 4.20
N LEU A 303 4.89 13.11 3.64
CA LEU A 303 3.85 12.36 4.35
C LEU A 303 4.10 10.88 4.09
N SER A 304 4.49 10.14 5.13
CA SER A 304 4.56 8.68 5.12
C SER A 304 3.20 8.16 5.58
N ALA A 305 2.37 7.77 4.62
CA ALA A 305 0.99 7.36 4.86
C ALA A 305 0.91 5.83 4.89
N ASP A 306 0.37 5.33 6.00
CA ASP A 306 0.21 3.92 6.30
C ASP A 306 -0.84 3.80 7.43
N ASN A 307 -1.82 2.89 7.31
CA ASN A 307 -2.94 2.83 8.22
C ASN A 307 -2.50 2.68 9.69
N ALA A 308 -3.35 3.10 10.61
CA ALA A 308 -3.09 3.14 12.04
C ALA A 308 -4.07 2.27 12.82
N HIS A 309 -3.65 1.79 14.01
CA HIS A 309 -4.54 1.02 14.87
C HIS A 309 -5.64 1.90 15.47
N ALA A 310 -6.90 1.47 15.35
CA ALA A 310 -8.01 2.01 16.10
C ALA A 310 -8.11 1.36 17.49
N VAL A 311 -8.74 2.06 18.44
CA VAL A 311 -9.14 1.45 19.72
C VAL A 311 -10.10 0.29 19.44
N HIS A 312 -9.69 -0.91 19.84
CA HIS A 312 -10.52 -2.09 19.66
C HIS A 312 -11.65 -2.12 20.71
N PRO A 313 -12.93 -2.21 20.32
CA PRO A 313 -14.05 -2.07 21.27
C PRO A 313 -14.07 -3.09 22.40
N ASN A 314 -13.54 -4.29 22.16
CA ASN A 314 -13.44 -5.35 23.18
C ASN A 314 -12.08 -5.38 23.92
N HIS A 315 -11.11 -4.51 23.55
CA HIS A 315 -9.75 -4.48 24.09
C HIS A 315 -9.22 -3.06 24.24
N THR A 316 -9.98 -2.18 24.85
CA THR A 316 -9.65 -0.74 24.99
C THR A 316 -8.39 -0.50 25.83
N ASP A 317 -7.99 -1.49 26.62
CA ASP A 317 -6.78 -1.51 27.43
C ASP A 317 -5.48 -1.66 26.63
N LYS A 318 -5.56 -2.02 25.33
CA LYS A 318 -4.40 -2.18 24.44
C LYS A 318 -3.86 -0.88 23.88
N ASN A 319 -4.54 0.24 24.10
CA ASN A 319 -4.16 1.54 23.58
C ASN A 319 -3.49 2.41 24.66
N ASP A 320 -2.85 3.49 24.20
CA ASP A 320 -2.34 4.56 25.08
C ASP A 320 -3.47 5.16 25.93
N LEU A 321 -3.12 5.71 27.09
CA LEU A 321 -4.11 6.22 28.05
C LEU A 321 -4.83 7.48 27.57
N THR A 322 -4.14 8.35 26.83
CA THR A 322 -4.61 9.69 26.45
C THR A 322 -4.69 9.92 24.95
N ASN A 323 -3.91 9.17 24.14
CA ASN A 323 -3.85 9.31 22.70
C ASN A 323 -4.56 8.10 22.04
N LYS A 324 -5.86 8.20 21.94
CA LYS A 324 -6.74 7.16 21.41
C LYS A 324 -7.25 7.55 20.03
N THR A 325 -7.26 6.61 19.12
CA THR A 325 -7.66 6.80 17.74
C THR A 325 -8.88 5.97 17.40
N TYR A 326 -9.82 6.57 16.68
CA TYR A 326 -11.11 5.95 16.33
C TYR A 326 -11.42 6.13 14.84
N PRO A 327 -12.12 5.17 14.22
CA PRO A 327 -12.61 5.35 12.85
C PRO A 327 -13.59 6.54 12.77
N ASN A 328 -13.57 7.25 11.64
CA ASN A 328 -14.41 8.43 11.34
C ASN A 328 -14.05 9.73 12.10
N GLU A 329 -12.96 9.72 12.86
CA GLU A 329 -12.53 10.88 13.66
C GLU A 329 -11.38 11.66 13.00
N GLY A 330 -10.98 11.28 11.77
CA GLY A 330 -9.98 12.00 11.00
C GLY A 330 -8.64 11.29 10.85
N VAL A 331 -7.69 12.01 10.23
CA VAL A 331 -6.36 11.48 9.94
C VAL A 331 -5.55 11.35 11.21
N VAL A 332 -4.88 10.22 11.37
CA VAL A 332 -4.01 9.92 12.51
C VAL A 332 -2.59 10.38 12.22
N VAL A 333 -1.98 11.13 13.15
CA VAL A 333 -0.54 11.45 13.16
C VAL A 333 0.14 10.55 14.17
N LYS A 334 1.12 9.76 13.71
CA LYS A 334 1.79 8.73 14.51
C LYS A 334 3.10 9.27 15.10
N TYR A 335 3.33 9.07 16.39
CA TYR A 335 4.56 9.48 17.10
C TYR A 335 5.22 8.28 17.78
N SER A 336 6.54 8.27 17.82
CA SER A 336 7.33 7.25 18.51
C SER A 336 8.65 7.82 19.03
N ALA A 337 8.88 7.77 20.33
CA ALA A 337 10.14 8.16 20.93
C ALA A 337 11.33 7.34 20.42
N ASN A 338 11.08 6.07 20.03
CA ASN A 338 12.11 5.17 19.48
C ASN A 338 12.26 5.31 17.95
N GLN A 339 11.68 6.36 17.35
CA GLN A 339 11.75 6.67 15.91
C GLN A 339 11.31 5.49 15.01
N LYS A 340 10.33 4.71 15.47
CA LYS A 340 9.60 3.75 14.63
C LYS A 340 8.70 4.47 13.64
N TYR A 341 8.27 5.67 14.01
CA TYR A 341 7.64 6.69 13.18
C TYR A 341 8.54 7.91 13.17
N THR A 342 8.70 8.56 12.02
CA THR A 342 9.64 9.67 11.81
C THR A 342 9.16 11.01 12.34
N THR A 343 7.89 11.10 12.73
CA THR A 343 7.27 12.34 13.17
C THR A 343 8.02 12.97 14.34
N ASP A 344 8.43 14.20 14.16
CA ASP A 344 8.98 15.09 15.19
C ASP A 344 8.06 16.29 15.42
N ALA A 345 8.47 17.22 16.29
CA ALA A 345 7.67 18.40 16.60
C ALA A 345 7.50 19.35 15.40
N VAL A 346 8.50 19.44 14.52
CA VAL A 346 8.48 20.31 13.34
C VAL A 346 7.53 19.73 12.28
N SER A 347 7.76 18.49 11.87
CA SER A 347 6.96 17.83 10.86
C SER A 347 5.50 17.67 11.31
N GLY A 348 5.28 17.32 12.58
CA GLY A 348 3.95 17.24 13.17
C GLY A 348 3.21 18.58 13.22
N ALA A 349 3.90 19.67 13.56
CA ALA A 349 3.32 21.00 13.55
C ALA A 349 2.94 21.47 12.14
N LEU A 350 3.78 21.19 11.14
CA LEU A 350 3.49 21.52 9.74
C LEU A 350 2.20 20.82 9.25
N VAL A 351 2.05 19.53 9.56
CA VAL A 351 0.83 18.79 9.19
C VAL A 351 -0.40 19.28 9.95
N GLN A 352 -0.27 19.64 11.23
CA GLN A 352 -1.39 20.23 11.98
C GLN A 352 -1.86 21.55 11.36
N LEU A 353 -0.93 22.41 10.91
CA LEU A 353 -1.28 23.66 10.22
C LEU A 353 -1.94 23.38 8.86
N LEU A 354 -1.44 22.42 8.09
CA LEU A 354 -2.05 21.99 6.83
C LEU A 354 -3.47 21.46 7.02
N ALA A 355 -3.65 20.56 7.99
CA ALA A 355 -4.96 19.99 8.29
C ALA A 355 -5.96 21.06 8.74
N LYS A 356 -5.52 22.02 9.56
CA LYS A 356 -6.35 23.17 9.97
C LYS A 356 -6.76 24.03 8.75
N LYS A 357 -5.81 24.33 7.85
CA LYS A 357 -6.08 25.06 6.59
C LYS A 357 -7.05 24.31 5.69
N ALA A 358 -6.91 22.97 5.63
CA ALA A 358 -7.78 22.10 4.86
C ALA A 358 -9.11 21.79 5.57
N ASN A 359 -9.32 22.20 6.81
CA ASN A 359 -10.47 21.79 7.63
C ASN A 359 -10.63 20.25 7.66
N VAL A 360 -9.55 19.55 8.05
CA VAL A 360 -9.48 18.11 8.23
C VAL A 360 -9.21 17.82 9.71
N PRO A 361 -10.02 16.99 10.39
CA PRO A 361 -9.75 16.60 11.76
C PRO A 361 -8.52 15.70 11.84
N LEU A 362 -7.75 15.84 12.94
CA LEU A 362 -6.59 15.00 13.24
C LEU A 362 -6.73 14.32 14.58
N GLN A 363 -6.16 13.13 14.66
CA GLN A 363 -5.99 12.35 15.88
C GLN A 363 -4.49 12.12 16.12
N LEU A 364 -4.08 11.97 17.37
CA LEU A 364 -2.69 11.64 17.71
C LEU A 364 -2.60 10.18 18.16
N PHE A 365 -1.59 9.48 17.67
CA PHE A 365 -1.34 8.08 18.01
C PHE A 365 0.03 7.92 18.65
N TYR A 366 0.04 7.22 19.77
CA TYR A 366 1.21 6.66 20.43
C TYR A 366 0.94 5.20 20.76
N ASN A 367 1.95 4.37 20.64
CA ASN A 367 1.85 3.01 21.18
C ASN A 367 1.74 3.06 22.71
N ARG A 368 1.01 2.12 23.29
CA ARG A 368 1.07 1.89 24.72
C ARG A 368 2.52 1.65 25.15
N SER A 369 2.99 2.28 26.24
CA SER A 369 4.42 2.39 26.57
C SER A 369 5.13 1.03 26.79
N ASP A 370 4.37 -0.03 27.09
CA ASP A 370 4.85 -1.39 27.26
C ASP A 370 4.70 -2.27 26.00
N MET A 371 4.27 -1.69 24.86
CA MET A 371 4.12 -2.38 23.57
C MET A 371 5.11 -1.82 22.54
N ALA A 372 5.81 -2.70 21.85
CA ALA A 372 6.85 -2.29 20.89
C ALA A 372 6.31 -1.57 19.64
N GLY A 373 5.07 -1.82 19.26
CA GLY A 373 4.49 -1.30 18.03
C GLY A 373 5.16 -1.77 16.74
N GLY A 374 4.54 -1.48 15.61
CA GLY A 374 5.10 -1.67 14.27
C GLY A 374 6.07 -0.54 13.87
N SER A 375 6.59 -0.64 12.67
CA SER A 375 7.36 0.40 11.97
C SER A 375 6.63 0.70 10.66
N THR A 376 7.02 1.78 9.97
CA THR A 376 6.44 2.19 8.69
C THR A 376 7.54 2.41 7.65
N LEU A 377 7.15 2.67 6.42
CA LEU A 377 8.10 3.00 5.36
C LEU A 377 8.86 4.32 5.59
N GLY A 378 8.36 5.22 6.44
CA GLY A 378 8.90 6.56 6.64
C GLY A 378 10.33 6.56 7.18
N ASN A 379 10.59 5.86 8.28
CA ASN A 379 11.91 5.80 8.87
C ASN A 379 12.94 5.07 7.98
N ILE A 380 12.48 4.19 7.09
CA ILE A 380 13.32 3.50 6.11
C ILE A 380 13.64 4.44 4.95
N SER A 381 12.64 5.13 4.40
CA SER A 381 12.81 6.08 3.29
C SER A 381 13.74 7.24 3.65
N THR A 382 13.66 7.76 4.88
CA THR A 382 14.52 8.87 5.33
C THR A 382 15.99 8.51 5.41
N ALA A 383 16.34 7.23 5.52
CA ALA A 383 17.73 6.77 5.41
C ALA A 383 18.29 6.92 3.98
N GLN A 384 17.43 6.97 2.95
CA GLN A 384 17.81 7.16 1.55
C GLN A 384 17.66 8.62 1.09
N VAL A 385 16.61 9.30 1.57
CA VAL A 385 16.29 10.69 1.24
C VAL A 385 16.00 11.44 2.54
N ALA A 386 17.00 12.17 3.03
CA ALA A 386 16.94 12.85 4.32
C ALA A 386 16.12 14.15 4.21
N ILE A 387 14.79 14.04 4.25
CA ILE A 387 13.84 15.15 4.26
C ILE A 387 12.97 15.12 5.52
N LYS A 388 12.40 16.27 5.90
CA LYS A 388 11.42 16.34 6.98
C LYS A 388 10.29 15.36 6.68
N SER A 389 9.93 14.50 7.64
CA SER A 389 8.94 13.45 7.41
C SER A 389 7.97 13.35 8.59
N VAL A 390 6.72 13.01 8.27
CA VAL A 390 5.68 12.76 9.25
C VAL A 390 4.92 11.50 8.89
N ASP A 391 4.74 10.62 9.84
CA ASP A 391 3.95 9.40 9.68
C ASP A 391 2.49 9.68 10.01
N ILE A 392 1.63 9.40 9.04
CA ILE A 392 0.18 9.55 9.15
C ILE A 392 -0.52 8.25 8.75
N GLY A 393 -1.82 8.17 8.98
CA GLY A 393 -2.62 7.04 8.52
C GLY A 393 -4.10 7.18 8.85
N LEU A 394 -4.86 6.14 8.59
CA LEU A 394 -6.29 6.07 8.90
C LEU A 394 -6.53 4.98 9.95
N ALA A 395 -7.39 5.28 10.93
CA ALA A 395 -7.68 4.37 12.01
C ALA A 395 -8.48 3.16 11.51
N GLN A 396 -7.94 1.94 11.69
CA GLN A 396 -8.61 0.71 11.30
C GLN A 396 -8.59 -0.35 12.40
N LEU A 397 -9.52 -1.28 12.30
CA LEU A 397 -9.63 -2.50 13.09
C LEU A 397 -9.21 -3.72 12.26
N ALA A 398 -8.76 -4.76 12.95
CA ALA A 398 -8.36 -6.02 12.33
C ALA A 398 -7.25 -5.88 11.27
N MET A 399 -6.30 -4.96 11.46
CA MET A 399 -5.11 -4.82 10.60
C MET A 399 -4.42 -6.17 10.41
N HIS A 400 -3.99 -6.45 9.16
CA HIS A 400 -3.41 -7.74 8.74
C HIS A 400 -4.37 -8.95 8.78
N SER A 401 -5.66 -8.72 8.93
CA SER A 401 -6.69 -9.73 8.66
C SER A 401 -6.88 -9.91 7.15
N ALA A 402 -7.38 -11.07 6.74
CA ALA A 402 -7.84 -11.24 5.36
C ALA A 402 -9.05 -10.34 5.01
N TYR A 403 -9.67 -9.72 6.04
CA TYR A 403 -10.80 -8.78 5.89
C TYR A 403 -10.78 -7.79 7.05
N GLU A 404 -10.51 -6.53 6.77
CA GLU A 404 -10.24 -5.44 7.68
C GLU A 404 -11.41 -4.46 7.73
N MET A 405 -11.40 -3.48 8.66
CA MET A 405 -12.48 -2.51 8.81
C MET A 405 -11.94 -1.13 9.18
N ALA A 406 -12.41 -0.06 8.49
CA ALA A 406 -12.03 1.34 8.71
C ALA A 406 -13.26 2.27 8.66
N GLY A 407 -13.07 3.56 8.94
CA GLY A 407 -14.13 4.55 8.89
C GLY A 407 -14.43 5.06 7.48
N VAL A 408 -15.71 5.24 7.15
CA VAL A 408 -16.15 5.74 5.82
C VAL A 408 -15.79 7.22 5.56
N LYS A 409 -15.56 8.02 6.61
CA LYS A 409 -15.22 9.45 6.47
C LYS A 409 -13.73 9.65 6.24
N ASP A 410 -12.90 8.75 6.75
CA ASP A 410 -11.46 8.96 6.90
C ASP A 410 -10.74 8.99 5.54
N THR A 411 -11.17 8.16 4.57
CA THR A 411 -10.66 8.21 3.19
C THR A 411 -10.79 9.61 2.58
N ALA A 412 -11.93 10.27 2.79
CA ALA A 412 -12.17 11.61 2.28
C ALA A 412 -11.36 12.68 3.04
N TYR A 413 -11.18 12.50 4.34
CA TYR A 413 -10.30 13.37 5.13
C TYR A 413 -8.85 13.29 4.66
N LEU A 414 -8.33 12.08 4.44
CA LEU A 414 -6.96 11.90 3.95
C LEU A 414 -6.80 12.42 2.52
N ALA A 415 -7.74 12.18 1.62
CA ALA A 415 -7.70 12.72 0.25
C ALA A 415 -7.67 14.25 0.25
N LYS A 416 -8.45 14.89 1.12
CA LYS A 416 -8.49 16.34 1.28
C LYS A 416 -7.19 16.91 1.88
N LEU A 417 -6.61 16.21 2.87
CA LEU A 417 -5.31 16.57 3.42
C LEU A 417 -4.20 16.44 2.38
N ALA A 418 -4.18 15.32 1.63
CA ALA A 418 -3.23 15.09 0.57
C ALA A 418 -3.32 16.15 -0.54
N GLN A 419 -4.54 16.54 -0.94
CA GLN A 419 -4.73 17.64 -1.91
C GLN A 419 -4.10 18.93 -1.42
N ALA A 420 -4.36 19.31 -0.17
CA ALA A 420 -3.80 20.54 0.41
C ALA A 420 -2.26 20.45 0.56
N PHE A 421 -1.75 19.26 0.88
CA PHE A 421 -0.33 18.99 0.98
C PHE A 421 0.39 19.13 -0.35
N PHE A 422 -0.12 18.55 -1.42
CA PHE A 422 0.47 18.63 -2.76
C PHE A 422 0.45 20.05 -3.34
N ALA A 423 -0.50 20.89 -2.93
CA ALA A 423 -0.59 22.29 -3.33
C ALA A 423 0.29 23.22 -2.49
N ALA A 424 0.82 22.75 -1.36
CA ALA A 424 1.63 23.54 -0.46
C ALA A 424 3.12 23.53 -0.83
N ALA A 425 3.89 24.43 -0.20
CA ALA A 425 5.34 24.40 -0.18
C ALA A 425 5.83 24.69 1.24
N VAL A 426 6.93 24.04 1.62
CA VAL A 426 7.63 24.30 2.88
C VAL A 426 8.94 24.99 2.55
N ALA A 427 9.22 26.10 3.22
CA ALA A 427 10.49 26.80 3.15
C ALA A 427 11.06 26.98 4.55
N GLU A 428 12.33 26.69 4.73
CA GLU A 428 13.08 27.03 5.94
C GLU A 428 13.73 28.40 5.75
N ALA A 429 13.28 29.39 6.51
CA ALA A 429 13.78 30.78 6.39
C ALA A 429 15.03 31.02 7.21
N ALA A 430 15.16 30.36 8.36
CA ALA A 430 16.32 30.33 9.25
C ALA A 430 16.20 29.11 10.16
N ASP A 431 17.26 28.77 10.86
CA ASP A 431 17.24 27.65 11.82
C ASP A 431 16.06 27.79 12.80
N GLY A 432 15.18 26.80 12.79
CA GLY A 432 13.96 26.78 13.60
C GLY A 432 12.81 27.66 13.10
N THR A 433 12.90 28.26 11.90
CA THR A 433 11.83 29.08 11.31
C THR A 433 11.35 28.50 10.00
N TYR A 434 10.11 28.04 9.98
CA TYR A 434 9.49 27.35 8.84
C TYR A 434 8.29 28.15 8.32
N CYS A 435 8.21 28.28 6.99
CA CYS A 435 7.09 28.92 6.29
C CYS A 435 6.31 27.86 5.51
N LEU A 436 5.00 27.83 5.74
CA LEU A 436 4.06 27.02 4.96
C LEU A 436 3.35 27.94 3.96
N LYS A 437 3.67 27.79 2.68
CA LYS A 437 3.11 28.57 1.57
C LYS A 437 1.94 27.86 0.91
#